data_303520fe1d0fbe5f2ef222b314a789ce
#
_entry.id   303520fe1d0fbe5f2ef222b314a789ce
#
_cell.length_a   1.000
_cell.length_b   1.000
_cell.length_c   1.000
_cell.angle_alpha   90.00
_cell.angle_beta   90.00
_cell.angle_gamma   90.00
#
_symmetry.space_group_name_H-M   'P 1'
#
loop_
_entity.id
_entity.type
_entity.pdbx_description
1 polymer ?
#
loop_
_entity_poly.entity_id
_entity_poly.type
_entity_poly.pdbx_seq_one_letter_code
_entity_poly.pdbx_strand_id
1 'polypeptide(L)'
;MKWHFLGGADQVTGSKHILETDRTRLLFDCGLFQGRRKEANEINRNLGFEPGSIDAMVLSHAHIDHCGNIPTLARQGYRNPIHTTTATADLLPIMLRDSARIHESDAAYLNQKTNRRGLPQIEPLYTIEDAEAAIGLIQPHRYQTPVELPGGVSLTHVDAGHILGAALARLEIPRPGQAPLRVALVFDLGRYNLPLLNDPVQIENVDILISESTYGNRHHEDARNEGEDLRAAVTRALARGGKVLIPTFALGRAQEIIYLLAQLRERGDIPD
;
A
#
# COMPACT_ATOMS: atom_id res chain seq x y z
N MET A 1 -1.77 -22.19 14.71
CA MET A 1 -1.77 -20.88 14.05
C MET A 1 -0.43 -20.21 14.28
N LYS A 2 0.17 -19.65 13.23
CA LYS A 2 1.43 -18.89 13.27
C LYS A 2 1.28 -17.60 12.46
N TRP A 3 2.00 -16.56 12.87
CA TRP A 3 2.09 -15.31 12.15
C TRP A 3 3.54 -15.06 11.75
N HIS A 4 3.79 -14.82 10.45
CA HIS A 4 5.11 -14.57 9.90
C HIS A 4 5.18 -13.12 9.43
N PHE A 5 6.14 -12.36 9.94
CA PHE A 5 6.44 -11.00 9.52
C PHE A 5 7.66 -11.04 8.59
N LEU A 6 7.44 -10.91 7.28
CA LEU A 6 8.47 -11.04 6.24
C LEU A 6 8.95 -9.70 5.70
N GLY A 7 8.27 -8.62 6.05
CA GLY A 7 8.62 -7.25 5.71
C GLY A 7 7.71 -6.28 6.45
N GLY A 8 8.07 -4.98 6.47
CA GLY A 8 7.35 -4.00 7.28
C GLY A 8 7.53 -4.18 8.81
N ALA A 9 8.40 -5.08 9.24
CA ALA A 9 8.77 -5.25 10.63
C ALA A 9 10.21 -4.80 10.83
N ASP A 10 10.47 -3.98 11.83
CA ASP A 10 11.75 -3.30 12.06
C ASP A 10 12.23 -2.43 10.88
N GLN A 11 11.30 -2.12 9.97
CA GLN A 11 11.50 -1.28 8.79
C GLN A 11 10.17 -0.73 8.28
N VAL A 12 10.20 0.39 7.53
CA VAL A 12 8.99 1.10 7.11
C VAL A 12 8.37 0.51 5.84
N THR A 13 9.15 0.00 4.88
CA THR A 13 8.66 -0.40 3.56
C THR A 13 8.70 -1.90 3.32
N GLY A 14 7.97 -2.37 2.30
CA GLY A 14 7.94 -3.77 1.91
C GLY A 14 7.01 -4.62 2.78
N SER A 15 5.86 -4.06 3.19
CA SER A 15 4.85 -4.76 3.99
C SER A 15 4.50 -6.12 3.41
N LYS A 16 4.66 -7.17 4.22
CA LYS A 16 4.45 -8.54 3.79
C LYS A 16 4.33 -9.48 5.00
N HIS A 17 3.15 -10.05 5.22
CA HIS A 17 2.88 -10.89 6.38
C HIS A 17 2.10 -12.15 5.97
N ILE A 18 2.34 -13.26 6.64
CA ILE A 18 1.59 -14.50 6.39
C ILE A 18 0.94 -14.97 7.69
N LEU A 19 -0.36 -15.19 7.63
CA LEU A 19 -1.09 -15.98 8.60
C LEU A 19 -1.11 -17.44 8.13
N GLU A 20 -0.58 -18.32 8.93
CA GLU A 20 -0.61 -19.77 8.73
C GLU A 20 -1.47 -20.42 9.80
N THR A 21 -2.46 -21.18 9.36
CA THR A 21 -3.31 -22.04 10.20
C THR A 21 -3.15 -23.48 9.77
N ASP A 22 -3.80 -24.42 10.44
CA ASP A 22 -3.83 -25.82 10.02
C ASP A 22 -4.61 -26.06 8.70
N ARG A 23 -5.31 -25.03 8.19
CA ARG A 23 -6.22 -25.13 7.05
C ARG A 23 -5.92 -24.19 5.91
N THR A 24 -5.16 -23.11 6.16
CA THR A 24 -4.91 -22.09 5.13
C THR A 24 -3.67 -21.25 5.44
N ARG A 25 -3.07 -20.70 4.38
CA ARG A 25 -2.01 -19.71 4.42
C ARG A 25 -2.47 -18.45 3.67
N LEU A 26 -2.66 -17.37 4.39
CA LEU A 26 -3.13 -16.09 3.85
C LEU A 26 -1.99 -15.08 3.85
N LEU A 27 -1.75 -14.44 2.70
CA LEU A 27 -0.77 -13.37 2.57
C LEU A 27 -1.47 -12.01 2.78
N PHE A 28 -0.88 -11.16 3.58
CA PHE A 28 -1.32 -9.77 3.79
C PHE A 28 -0.25 -8.84 3.26
N ASP A 29 -0.61 -8.02 2.28
CA ASP A 29 0.24 -7.17 1.47
C ASP A 29 1.38 -7.91 0.76
N CYS A 30 1.94 -7.30 -0.26
CA CYS A 30 3.14 -7.73 -0.94
C CYS A 30 3.81 -6.48 -1.54
N GLY A 31 4.44 -5.70 -0.67
CA GLY A 31 5.02 -4.42 -0.99
C GLY A 31 6.45 -4.48 -1.49
N LEU A 32 6.88 -3.43 -2.17
CA LEU A 32 8.28 -3.23 -2.51
C LEU A 32 9.04 -2.70 -1.30
N PHE A 33 10.13 -3.38 -0.96
CA PHE A 33 11.15 -2.83 -0.08
C PHE A 33 11.88 -1.69 -0.81
N GLN A 34 11.98 -0.54 -0.15
CA GLN A 34 12.64 0.65 -0.65
C GLN A 34 13.92 0.88 0.14
N GLY A 35 15.06 0.84 -0.54
CA GLY A 35 16.37 0.98 0.07
C GLY A 35 17.46 1.17 -0.98
N ARG A 36 18.69 0.85 -0.62
CA ARG A 36 19.80 0.87 -1.58
C ARG A 36 19.53 -0.10 -2.72
N ARG A 37 19.79 0.31 -3.97
CA ARG A 37 19.41 -0.44 -5.20
C ARG A 37 19.76 -1.93 -5.15
N LYS A 38 20.97 -2.29 -4.71
CA LYS A 38 21.41 -3.68 -4.67
C LYS A 38 20.58 -4.47 -3.66
N GLU A 39 20.47 -3.97 -2.44
CA GLU A 39 19.70 -4.56 -1.35
C GLU A 39 18.22 -4.68 -1.70
N ALA A 40 17.61 -3.61 -2.22
CA ALA A 40 16.22 -3.61 -2.65
C ALA A 40 15.96 -4.65 -3.75
N ASN A 41 16.87 -4.80 -4.72
CA ASN A 41 16.74 -5.83 -5.75
C ASN A 41 16.80 -7.25 -5.17
N GLU A 42 17.69 -7.52 -4.23
CA GLU A 42 17.82 -8.83 -3.60
C GLU A 42 16.57 -9.18 -2.79
N ILE A 43 16.09 -8.26 -1.95
CA ILE A 43 14.91 -8.44 -1.10
C ILE A 43 13.65 -8.59 -1.95
N ASN A 44 13.46 -7.75 -2.98
CA ASN A 44 12.23 -7.76 -3.79
C ASN A 44 12.15 -8.97 -4.73
N ARG A 45 13.28 -9.54 -5.17
CA ARG A 45 13.31 -10.78 -5.95
C ARG A 45 13.08 -12.03 -5.10
N ASN A 46 13.42 -11.96 -3.82
CA ASN A 46 13.23 -13.07 -2.88
C ASN A 46 12.03 -12.78 -1.96
N LEU A 47 10.90 -13.39 -2.26
CA LEU A 47 9.68 -13.19 -1.47
C LEU A 47 9.78 -13.79 -0.05
N GLY A 48 10.71 -14.74 0.17
CA GLY A 48 10.89 -15.43 1.44
C GLY A 48 9.89 -16.58 1.68
N PHE A 49 9.07 -16.91 0.68
CA PHE A 49 8.12 -18.03 0.71
C PHE A 49 7.80 -18.50 -0.71
N GLU A 50 7.22 -19.70 -0.83
CA GLU A 50 6.73 -20.23 -2.11
C GLU A 50 5.35 -19.66 -2.45
N PRO A 51 5.20 -18.88 -3.56
CA PRO A 51 3.93 -18.25 -3.91
C PRO A 51 2.76 -19.22 -4.08
N GLY A 52 3.02 -20.42 -4.63
CA GLY A 52 2.01 -21.46 -4.80
C GLY A 52 1.48 -22.05 -3.49
N SER A 53 2.11 -21.74 -2.35
CA SER A 53 1.65 -22.19 -1.03
C SER A 53 0.66 -21.22 -0.37
N ILE A 54 0.37 -20.07 -0.99
CA ILE A 54 -0.56 -19.06 -0.49
C ILE A 54 -1.94 -19.30 -1.09
N ASP A 55 -2.94 -19.48 -0.26
CA ASP A 55 -4.31 -19.80 -0.68
C ASP A 55 -5.12 -18.55 -1.10
N ALA A 56 -4.84 -17.40 -0.49
CA ALA A 56 -5.41 -16.11 -0.87
C ALA A 56 -4.54 -14.96 -0.37
N MET A 57 -4.65 -13.81 -1.02
CA MET A 57 -4.01 -12.57 -0.59
C MET A 57 -5.05 -11.54 -0.19
N VAL A 58 -4.78 -10.78 0.86
CA VAL A 58 -5.52 -9.59 1.29
C VAL A 58 -4.62 -8.38 1.12
N LEU A 59 -5.07 -7.40 0.36
CA LEU A 59 -4.33 -6.17 0.13
C LEU A 59 -5.00 -5.01 0.85
N SER A 60 -4.23 -4.30 1.66
CA SER A 60 -4.69 -3.16 2.45
C SER A 60 -4.98 -1.92 1.62
N HIS A 61 -4.04 -1.52 0.74
CA HIS A 61 -4.17 -0.33 -0.09
C HIS A 61 -3.14 -0.28 -1.23
N ALA A 62 -3.21 0.77 -2.07
CA ALA A 62 -2.45 0.85 -3.33
C ALA A 62 -1.09 1.55 -3.22
N HIS A 63 -0.54 1.86 -2.05
CA HIS A 63 0.84 2.34 -1.96
C HIS A 63 1.83 1.24 -2.37
N ILE A 64 2.92 1.65 -3.00
CA ILE A 64 3.91 0.74 -3.61
C ILE A 64 4.61 -0.16 -2.58
N ASP A 65 4.81 0.30 -1.37
CA ASP A 65 5.38 -0.48 -0.27
C ASP A 65 4.39 -1.49 0.36
N HIS A 66 3.13 -1.54 -0.13
CA HIS A 66 2.10 -2.53 0.19
C HIS A 66 1.67 -3.38 -1.01
N CYS A 67 1.66 -2.83 -2.24
CA CYS A 67 1.20 -3.55 -3.43
C CYS A 67 2.30 -3.80 -4.49
N GLY A 68 3.41 -3.08 -4.44
CA GLY A 68 4.34 -2.97 -5.56
C GLY A 68 5.12 -4.23 -5.91
N ASN A 69 5.11 -5.27 -5.08
CA ASN A 69 5.74 -6.55 -5.38
C ASN A 69 4.75 -7.66 -5.79
N ILE A 70 3.46 -7.32 -5.95
CA ILE A 70 2.43 -8.24 -6.44
C ILE A 70 2.74 -8.78 -7.85
N PRO A 71 3.28 -8.00 -8.81
CA PRO A 71 3.68 -8.55 -10.10
C PRO A 71 4.79 -9.61 -9.99
N THR A 72 5.76 -9.44 -9.08
CA THR A 72 6.76 -10.47 -8.79
C THR A 72 6.12 -11.74 -8.22
N LEU A 73 5.13 -11.58 -7.33
CA LEU A 73 4.37 -12.70 -6.77
C LEU A 73 3.66 -13.49 -7.89
N ALA A 74 2.99 -12.78 -8.82
CA ALA A 74 2.34 -13.41 -9.98
C ALA A 74 3.35 -14.07 -10.93
N ARG A 75 4.49 -13.40 -11.23
CA ARG A 75 5.59 -13.95 -12.04
C ARG A 75 6.13 -15.25 -11.46
N GLN A 76 6.24 -15.35 -10.14
CA GLN A 76 6.74 -16.52 -9.42
C GLN A 76 5.68 -17.60 -9.17
N GLY A 77 4.49 -17.50 -9.77
CA GLY A 77 3.52 -18.58 -9.83
C GLY A 77 2.29 -18.44 -8.93
N TYR A 78 2.07 -17.31 -8.25
CA TYR A 78 0.82 -17.06 -7.55
C TYR A 78 -0.34 -16.92 -8.55
N ARG A 79 -1.48 -17.58 -8.28
CA ARG A 79 -2.65 -17.59 -9.18
C ARG A 79 -3.99 -17.47 -8.46
N ASN A 80 -3.96 -17.30 -7.13
CA ASN A 80 -5.14 -17.23 -6.29
C ASN A 80 -5.69 -15.78 -6.19
N PRO A 81 -6.90 -15.57 -5.68
CA PRO A 81 -7.49 -14.23 -5.56
C PRO A 81 -6.70 -13.27 -4.68
N ILE A 82 -6.74 -11.98 -5.06
CA ILE A 82 -6.24 -10.84 -4.28
C ILE A 82 -7.44 -10.03 -3.83
N HIS A 83 -7.82 -10.17 -2.57
CA HIS A 83 -8.98 -9.50 -1.98
C HIS A 83 -8.60 -8.09 -1.53
N THR A 84 -9.31 -7.08 -2.00
CA THR A 84 -9.08 -5.68 -1.64
C THR A 84 -10.37 -4.86 -1.73
N THR A 85 -10.33 -3.58 -1.38
CA THR A 85 -11.49 -2.69 -1.53
C THR A 85 -11.72 -2.31 -3.00
N THR A 86 -12.94 -1.89 -3.33
CA THR A 86 -13.28 -1.44 -4.70
C THR A 86 -12.38 -0.31 -5.18
N ALA A 87 -12.17 0.71 -4.35
CA ALA A 87 -11.35 1.86 -4.75
C ALA A 87 -9.85 1.49 -4.89
N THR A 88 -9.31 0.63 -4.02
CA THR A 88 -7.96 0.10 -4.21
C THR A 88 -7.85 -0.71 -5.49
N ALA A 89 -8.86 -1.53 -5.82
CA ALA A 89 -8.90 -2.30 -7.07
C ALA A 89 -8.88 -1.39 -8.31
N ASP A 90 -9.53 -0.23 -8.27
CA ASP A 90 -9.51 0.75 -9.36
C ASP A 90 -8.14 1.46 -9.50
N LEU A 91 -7.42 1.64 -8.40
CA LEU A 91 -6.09 2.29 -8.38
C LEU A 91 -4.96 1.34 -8.80
N LEU A 92 -5.04 0.07 -8.44
CA LEU A 92 -3.98 -0.92 -8.67
C LEU A 92 -3.51 -1.02 -10.12
N PRO A 93 -4.38 -1.05 -11.15
CA PRO A 93 -3.94 -1.11 -12.53
C PRO A 93 -3.06 0.07 -12.94
N ILE A 94 -3.33 1.26 -12.42
CA ILE A 94 -2.52 2.46 -12.68
C ILE A 94 -1.16 2.30 -12.01
N MET A 95 -1.15 1.95 -10.72
CA MET A 95 0.07 1.86 -9.92
C MET A 95 1.01 0.75 -10.40
N LEU A 96 0.47 -0.45 -10.68
CA LEU A 96 1.29 -1.59 -11.07
C LEU A 96 1.85 -1.45 -12.49
N ARG A 97 1.07 -0.89 -13.43
CA ARG A 97 1.56 -0.61 -14.80
C ARG A 97 2.64 0.45 -14.81
N ASP A 98 2.46 1.52 -14.04
CA ASP A 98 3.46 2.59 -13.94
C ASP A 98 4.76 2.05 -13.34
N SER A 99 4.67 1.32 -12.23
CA SER A 99 5.81 0.68 -11.60
C SER A 99 6.54 -0.31 -12.53
N ALA A 100 5.82 -1.12 -13.32
CA ALA A 100 6.40 -2.02 -14.30
C ALA A 100 7.17 -1.25 -15.38
N ARG A 101 6.60 -0.17 -15.94
CA ARG A 101 7.28 0.68 -16.91
C ARG A 101 8.57 1.30 -16.35
N ILE A 102 8.55 1.72 -15.09
CA ILE A 102 9.75 2.24 -14.43
C ILE A 102 10.82 1.15 -14.33
N HIS A 103 10.47 -0.07 -13.92
CA HIS A 103 11.42 -1.18 -13.83
C HIS A 103 12.01 -1.57 -15.20
N GLU A 104 11.20 -1.61 -16.25
CA GLU A 104 11.67 -1.89 -17.62
C GLU A 104 12.57 -0.78 -18.15
N SER A 105 12.18 0.48 -17.95
CA SER A 105 12.97 1.66 -18.36
C SER A 105 14.33 1.72 -17.64
N ASP A 106 14.33 1.46 -16.33
CA ASP A 106 15.55 1.41 -15.52
C ASP A 106 16.49 0.30 -15.97
N ALA A 107 15.95 -0.90 -16.25
CA ALA A 107 16.76 -2.02 -16.78
C ALA A 107 17.34 -1.68 -18.16
N ALA A 108 16.55 -1.12 -19.07
CA ALA A 108 17.01 -0.69 -20.38
C ALA A 108 18.13 0.37 -20.30
N TYR A 109 17.94 1.38 -19.45
CA TYR A 109 18.95 2.42 -19.23
C TYR A 109 20.27 1.87 -18.67
N LEU A 110 20.19 0.97 -17.71
CA LEU A 110 21.38 0.33 -17.14
C LEU A 110 22.08 -0.55 -18.19
N ASN A 111 21.33 -1.29 -18.99
CA ASN A 111 21.86 -2.15 -20.04
C ASN A 111 22.61 -1.37 -21.13
N GLN A 112 22.13 -0.18 -21.51
CA GLN A 112 22.88 0.71 -22.41
C GLN A 112 24.27 1.08 -21.83
N LYS A 113 24.38 1.23 -20.52
CA LYS A 113 25.67 1.52 -19.84
C LYS A 113 26.54 0.28 -19.70
N THR A 114 25.94 -0.88 -19.42
CA THR A 114 26.67 -2.15 -19.16
C THR A 114 27.13 -2.82 -20.45
N ASN A 115 26.36 -2.76 -21.56
CA ASN A 115 26.75 -3.28 -22.87
C ASN A 115 28.09 -2.73 -23.36
N ARG A 116 28.40 -1.46 -23.06
CA ARG A 116 29.71 -0.85 -23.34
C ARG A 116 30.87 -1.48 -22.58
N ARG A 117 30.59 -2.32 -21.54
CA ARG A 117 31.58 -2.96 -20.67
C ARG A 117 31.56 -4.49 -20.75
N GLY A 118 30.74 -5.08 -21.65
CA GLY A 118 30.61 -6.55 -21.80
C GLY A 118 30.02 -7.26 -20.59
N LEU A 119 29.28 -6.55 -19.73
CA LEU A 119 28.64 -7.13 -18.55
C LEU A 119 27.31 -7.80 -18.90
N PRO A 120 26.84 -8.80 -18.09
CA PRO A 120 25.54 -9.42 -18.29
C PRO A 120 24.39 -8.41 -18.28
N GLN A 121 23.34 -8.70 -19.03
CA GLN A 121 22.13 -7.88 -19.05
C GLN A 121 21.39 -7.94 -17.69
N ILE A 122 20.86 -6.80 -17.30
CA ILE A 122 20.04 -6.64 -16.11
C ILE A 122 18.58 -6.83 -16.53
N GLU A 123 17.89 -7.77 -15.91
CA GLU A 123 16.45 -7.94 -16.08
C GLU A 123 15.67 -7.02 -15.17
N PRO A 124 14.51 -6.49 -15.61
CA PRO A 124 13.60 -5.77 -14.72
C PRO A 124 13.14 -6.69 -13.58
N LEU A 125 12.69 -6.13 -12.49
CA LEU A 125 12.13 -6.90 -11.37
C LEU A 125 10.89 -7.68 -11.85
N TYR A 126 10.04 -7.02 -12.61
CA TYR A 126 8.89 -7.57 -13.34
C TYR A 126 8.58 -6.69 -14.56
N THR A 127 7.75 -7.20 -15.44
CA THR A 127 7.34 -6.56 -16.69
C THR A 127 5.89 -6.08 -16.64
N ILE A 128 5.43 -5.39 -17.70
CA ILE A 128 4.00 -5.02 -17.84
C ILE A 128 3.14 -6.27 -17.92
N GLU A 129 3.58 -7.35 -18.58
CA GLU A 129 2.84 -8.61 -18.66
C GLU A 129 2.65 -9.25 -17.28
N ASP A 130 3.67 -9.18 -16.42
CA ASP A 130 3.58 -9.64 -15.02
C ASP A 130 2.57 -8.81 -14.23
N ALA A 131 2.54 -7.49 -14.45
CA ALA A 131 1.56 -6.60 -13.84
C ALA A 131 0.13 -6.89 -14.31
N GLU A 132 -0.09 -7.14 -15.62
CA GLU A 132 -1.41 -7.51 -16.15
C GLU A 132 -1.87 -8.87 -15.59
N ALA A 133 -0.97 -9.84 -15.45
CA ALA A 133 -1.29 -11.12 -14.83
C ALA A 133 -1.74 -10.93 -13.37
N ALA A 134 -1.07 -10.06 -12.61
CA ALA A 134 -1.43 -9.73 -11.23
C ALA A 134 -2.78 -9.00 -11.13
N ILE A 135 -3.04 -8.04 -12.01
CA ILE A 135 -4.30 -7.28 -12.10
C ILE A 135 -5.50 -8.23 -12.34
N GLY A 136 -5.31 -9.26 -13.16
CA GLY A 136 -6.34 -10.28 -13.42
C GLY A 136 -6.77 -11.11 -12.20
N LEU A 137 -6.03 -11.07 -11.09
CA LEU A 137 -6.33 -11.81 -9.86
C LEU A 137 -7.12 -10.98 -8.84
N ILE A 138 -7.33 -9.67 -9.08
CA ILE A 138 -7.96 -8.75 -8.14
C ILE A 138 -9.43 -9.08 -7.96
N GLN A 139 -9.86 -9.18 -6.70
CA GLN A 139 -11.24 -9.39 -6.28
C GLN A 139 -11.67 -8.21 -5.40
N PRO A 140 -12.48 -7.25 -5.94
CA PRO A 140 -12.91 -6.07 -5.20
C PRO A 140 -14.05 -6.37 -4.23
N HIS A 141 -14.02 -5.76 -3.04
CA HIS A 141 -15.05 -5.86 -2.02
C HIS A 141 -15.43 -4.48 -1.50
N ARG A 142 -16.67 -4.33 -1.05
CA ARG A 142 -17.11 -3.13 -0.34
C ARG A 142 -16.62 -3.16 1.11
N TYR A 143 -16.40 -1.98 1.67
CA TYR A 143 -16.21 -1.86 3.11
C TYR A 143 -17.37 -2.48 3.89
N GLN A 144 -17.08 -2.98 5.09
CA GLN A 144 -18.04 -3.55 6.04
C GLN A 144 -18.84 -4.74 5.50
N THR A 145 -18.38 -5.36 4.39
CA THR A 145 -19.00 -6.56 3.84
C THR A 145 -18.11 -7.76 4.16
N PRO A 146 -18.58 -8.72 4.96
CA PRO A 146 -17.82 -9.94 5.24
C PRO A 146 -17.61 -10.78 3.98
N VAL A 147 -16.39 -11.30 3.83
CA VAL A 147 -15.97 -12.18 2.74
C VAL A 147 -15.36 -13.43 3.33
N GLU A 148 -15.77 -14.59 2.85
CA GLU A 148 -15.19 -15.86 3.27
C GLU A 148 -13.90 -16.14 2.48
N LEU A 149 -12.80 -16.33 3.20
CA LEU A 149 -11.51 -16.74 2.68
C LEU A 149 -11.29 -18.26 2.87
N PRO A 150 -10.29 -18.86 2.19
CA PRO A 150 -9.90 -20.24 2.43
C PRO A 150 -9.69 -20.55 3.91
N GLY A 151 -10.02 -21.77 4.32
CA GLY A 151 -9.96 -22.20 5.73
C GLY A 151 -11.13 -21.74 6.60
N GLY A 152 -12.15 -21.08 6.00
CA GLY A 152 -13.33 -20.56 6.71
C GLY A 152 -13.05 -19.26 7.46
N VAL A 153 -11.97 -18.57 7.14
CA VAL A 153 -11.64 -17.26 7.73
C VAL A 153 -12.57 -16.20 7.13
N SER A 154 -13.27 -15.44 7.98
CA SER A 154 -14.05 -14.29 7.53
C SER A 154 -13.21 -13.03 7.55
N LEU A 155 -13.16 -12.31 6.42
CA LEU A 155 -12.50 -11.02 6.26
C LEU A 155 -13.54 -9.90 6.18
N THR A 156 -13.34 -8.82 6.90
CA THR A 156 -14.09 -7.57 6.70
C THR A 156 -13.10 -6.41 6.58
N HIS A 157 -13.13 -5.72 5.42
CA HIS A 157 -12.41 -4.47 5.24
C HIS A 157 -13.15 -3.32 5.90
N VAL A 158 -12.46 -2.49 6.68
CA VAL A 158 -12.97 -1.24 7.23
C VAL A 158 -12.07 -0.07 6.84
N ASP A 159 -12.64 1.13 6.73
CA ASP A 159 -11.92 2.30 6.24
C ASP A 159 -10.76 2.67 7.18
N ALA A 160 -9.56 2.77 6.63
CA ALA A 160 -8.36 3.15 7.36
C ALA A 160 -8.14 4.67 7.44
N GLY A 161 -8.86 5.47 6.64
CA GLY A 161 -8.71 6.93 6.59
C GLY A 161 -7.34 7.40 6.10
N HIS A 162 -6.56 6.53 5.42
CA HIS A 162 -5.18 6.80 5.04
C HIS A 162 -5.03 7.33 3.61
N ILE A 163 -5.54 6.61 2.63
CA ILE A 163 -5.74 7.05 1.24
C ILE A 163 -7.06 6.47 0.72
N LEU A 164 -7.50 6.93 -0.45
CA LEU A 164 -8.71 6.40 -1.07
C LEU A 164 -8.61 4.88 -1.24
N GLY A 165 -9.55 4.16 -0.64
CA GLY A 165 -9.61 2.70 -0.68
C GLY A 165 -8.80 1.98 0.40
N ALA A 166 -7.99 2.69 1.19
CA ALA A 166 -7.20 2.05 2.24
C ALA A 166 -8.07 1.37 3.31
N ALA A 167 -7.69 0.17 3.69
CA ALA A 167 -8.45 -0.65 4.61
C ALA A 167 -7.62 -1.22 5.75
N LEU A 168 -8.22 -1.25 6.93
CA LEU A 168 -7.87 -2.16 8.00
C LEU A 168 -8.57 -3.50 7.73
N ALA A 169 -7.95 -4.62 8.12
CA ALA A 169 -8.56 -5.93 7.97
C ALA A 169 -9.01 -6.47 9.33
N ARG A 170 -10.31 -6.75 9.47
CA ARG A 170 -10.87 -7.50 10.58
C ARG A 170 -11.06 -8.93 10.16
N LEU A 171 -10.46 -9.86 10.91
CA LEU A 171 -10.57 -11.30 10.65
C LEU A 171 -11.34 -11.99 11.78
N GLU A 172 -12.17 -12.96 11.40
CA GLU A 172 -12.73 -13.96 12.31
C GLU A 172 -12.21 -15.33 11.89
N ILE A 173 -11.34 -15.91 12.71
CA ILE A 173 -10.66 -17.17 12.43
C ILE A 173 -11.36 -18.29 13.21
N PRO A 174 -11.92 -19.30 12.53
CA PRO A 174 -12.65 -20.37 13.20
C PRO A 174 -11.74 -21.21 14.11
N ARG A 175 -12.25 -21.54 15.29
CA ARG A 175 -11.60 -22.43 16.25
C ARG A 175 -12.56 -23.58 16.60
N PRO A 176 -12.15 -24.84 16.47
CA PRO A 176 -13.01 -25.97 16.79
C PRO A 176 -13.51 -25.93 18.23
N GLY A 177 -14.84 -25.96 18.42
CA GLY A 177 -15.46 -25.98 19.74
C GLY A 177 -15.35 -24.70 20.57
N GLN A 178 -14.89 -23.60 19.97
CA GLN A 178 -14.73 -22.30 20.63
C GLN A 178 -15.29 -21.17 19.76
N ALA A 179 -15.48 -19.99 20.35
CA ALA A 179 -15.78 -18.78 19.59
C ALA A 179 -14.63 -18.46 18.61
N PRO A 180 -14.91 -17.89 17.43
CA PRO A 180 -13.89 -17.45 16.51
C PRO A 180 -12.87 -16.52 17.16
N LEU A 181 -11.61 -16.62 16.76
CA LEU A 181 -10.58 -15.66 17.16
C LEU A 181 -10.71 -14.40 16.31
N ARG A 182 -10.86 -13.25 16.93
CA ARG A 182 -11.01 -11.95 16.27
C ARG A 182 -9.65 -11.25 16.23
N VAL A 183 -9.17 -11.01 15.03
CA VAL A 183 -7.88 -10.36 14.79
C VAL A 183 -8.11 -9.08 14.01
N ALA A 184 -7.50 -7.98 14.42
CA ALA A 184 -7.43 -6.76 13.63
C ALA A 184 -6.00 -6.54 13.11
N LEU A 185 -5.91 -6.20 11.82
CA LEU A 185 -4.67 -5.80 11.16
C LEU A 185 -4.79 -4.33 10.78
N VAL A 186 -3.92 -3.52 11.34
CA VAL A 186 -3.80 -2.10 11.06
C VAL A 186 -2.48 -1.91 10.34
N PHE A 187 -2.58 -1.75 9.00
CA PHE A 187 -1.42 -1.51 8.14
C PHE A 187 -1.03 -0.04 8.25
N ASP A 188 -1.48 0.81 7.32
CA ASP A 188 -1.28 2.25 7.44
C ASP A 188 -2.54 2.91 7.98
N LEU A 189 -2.43 3.58 9.12
CA LEU A 189 -3.53 4.27 9.77
C LEU A 189 -3.54 5.74 9.37
N GLY A 190 -4.70 6.21 8.91
CA GLY A 190 -4.92 7.62 8.61
C GLY A 190 -5.06 8.49 9.84
N ARG A 191 -5.12 9.81 9.60
CA ARG A 191 -5.35 10.82 10.63
C ARG A 191 -6.81 11.28 10.61
N TYR A 192 -7.28 11.79 11.72
CA TYR A 192 -8.60 12.40 11.82
C TYR A 192 -8.63 13.78 11.13
N ASN A 193 -9.80 14.15 10.62
CA ASN A 193 -10.08 15.44 10.01
C ASN A 193 -9.26 15.76 8.75
N LEU A 194 -8.83 14.75 8.00
CA LEU A 194 -8.20 14.97 6.70
C LEU A 194 -9.24 15.42 5.66
N PRO A 195 -8.91 16.36 4.77
CA PRO A 195 -9.77 16.66 3.63
C PRO A 195 -9.83 15.45 2.67
N LEU A 196 -10.94 15.26 2.01
CA LEU A 196 -11.19 14.20 1.00
C LEU A 196 -11.35 12.77 1.56
N LEU A 197 -10.99 12.49 2.79
CA LEU A 197 -11.03 11.14 3.37
C LEU A 197 -11.99 11.10 4.56
N ASN A 198 -12.54 9.93 4.82
CA ASN A 198 -13.24 9.67 6.07
C ASN A 198 -12.23 9.48 7.20
N ASP A 199 -12.68 9.71 8.43
CA ASP A 199 -11.90 9.34 9.61
C ASP A 199 -11.73 7.81 9.69
N PRO A 200 -10.62 7.31 10.24
CA PRO A 200 -10.42 5.88 10.46
C PRO A 200 -11.54 5.25 11.29
N VAL A 201 -12.05 4.12 10.85
CA VAL A 201 -13.06 3.36 11.61
C VAL A 201 -12.40 2.68 12.80
N GLN A 202 -12.96 2.86 13.99
CA GLN A 202 -12.51 2.15 15.17
C GLN A 202 -12.95 0.68 15.13
N ILE A 203 -12.00 -0.22 15.39
CA ILE A 203 -12.27 -1.66 15.49
C ILE A 203 -12.34 -2.03 16.97
N GLU A 204 -13.48 -2.52 17.39
CA GLU A 204 -13.72 -2.95 18.77
C GLU A 204 -13.79 -4.48 18.88
N ASN A 205 -13.70 -4.99 20.11
CA ASN A 205 -13.89 -6.40 20.44
C ASN A 205 -12.95 -7.35 19.68
N VAL A 206 -11.66 -7.05 19.67
CA VAL A 206 -10.61 -7.90 19.11
C VAL A 206 -9.84 -8.65 20.20
N ASP A 207 -9.39 -9.85 19.87
CA ASP A 207 -8.58 -10.68 20.75
C ASP A 207 -7.08 -10.46 20.50
N ILE A 208 -6.72 -10.12 19.24
CA ILE A 208 -5.35 -9.82 18.82
C ILE A 208 -5.37 -8.59 17.92
N LEU A 209 -4.49 -7.64 18.20
CA LEU A 209 -4.21 -6.48 17.35
C LEU A 209 -2.78 -6.55 16.82
N ILE A 210 -2.63 -6.44 15.49
CA ILE A 210 -1.35 -6.26 14.81
C ILE A 210 -1.41 -4.88 14.14
N SER A 211 -0.50 -3.98 14.51
CA SER A 211 -0.56 -2.58 14.08
C SER A 211 0.80 -2.08 13.66
N GLU A 212 0.81 -1.17 12.68
CA GLU A 212 1.95 -0.29 12.44
C GLU A 212 2.25 0.56 13.68
N SER A 213 3.47 1.11 13.73
CA SER A 213 3.92 2.01 14.80
C SER A 213 4.89 3.09 14.29
N THR A 214 4.77 3.47 13.02
CA THR A 214 5.67 4.41 12.32
C THR A 214 5.81 5.74 13.06
N TYR A 215 4.72 6.27 13.58
CA TYR A 215 4.69 7.49 14.40
C TYR A 215 4.32 7.22 15.86
N GLY A 216 4.53 6.01 16.37
CA GLY A 216 4.13 5.61 17.71
C GLY A 216 4.80 6.39 18.86
N ASN A 217 5.87 7.13 18.58
CA ASN A 217 6.62 7.92 19.58
C ASN A 217 6.42 9.45 19.46
N ARG A 218 5.50 9.94 18.61
CA ARG A 218 5.27 11.38 18.42
C ARG A 218 3.83 11.69 17.98
N HIS A 219 3.41 12.91 18.20
CA HIS A 219 2.14 13.43 17.73
C HIS A 219 2.30 14.07 16.35
N HIS A 220 1.28 13.95 15.51
CA HIS A 220 1.14 14.74 14.30
C HIS A 220 0.67 16.16 14.64
N GLU A 221 1.02 17.12 13.80
CA GLU A 221 0.41 18.45 13.82
C GLU A 221 -1.07 18.36 13.45
N ASP A 222 -1.86 19.34 13.89
CA ASP A 222 -3.30 19.36 13.62
C ASP A 222 -3.57 19.60 12.12
N ALA A 223 -4.20 18.63 11.46
CA ALA A 223 -4.54 18.71 10.04
C ALA A 223 -5.40 19.94 9.69
N ARG A 224 -6.17 20.49 10.64
CA ARG A 224 -7.00 21.67 10.42
C ARG A 224 -6.20 22.94 10.09
N ASN A 225 -4.93 22.98 10.44
CA ASN A 225 -4.04 24.12 10.19
C ASN A 225 -3.32 24.04 8.84
N GLU A 226 -3.32 22.91 8.16
CA GLU A 226 -2.54 22.67 6.94
C GLU A 226 -2.91 23.65 5.81
N GLY A 227 -4.19 24.00 5.66
CA GLY A 227 -4.65 24.96 4.66
C GLY A 227 -4.11 26.36 4.90
N GLU A 228 -4.04 26.82 6.14
CA GLU A 228 -3.51 28.15 6.51
C GLU A 228 -1.99 28.21 6.35
N ASP A 229 -1.27 27.16 6.72
CA ASP A 229 0.17 27.04 6.52
C ASP A 229 0.54 27.04 5.03
N LEU A 230 -0.23 26.32 4.21
CA LEU A 230 -0.08 26.32 2.75
C LEU A 230 -0.34 27.73 2.18
N ARG A 231 -1.43 28.39 2.58
CA ARG A 231 -1.75 29.79 2.19
C ARG A 231 -0.59 30.72 2.50
N ALA A 232 -0.09 30.67 3.74
CA ALA A 232 1.01 31.52 4.17
C ALA A 232 2.29 31.27 3.37
N ALA A 233 2.61 30.01 3.05
CA ALA A 233 3.79 29.64 2.26
C ALA A 233 3.67 30.16 0.81
N VAL A 234 2.52 29.94 0.17
CA VAL A 234 2.24 30.40 -1.20
C VAL A 234 2.30 31.93 -1.28
N THR A 235 1.60 32.63 -0.38
CA THR A 235 1.58 34.11 -0.36
C THR A 235 2.98 34.71 -0.20
N ARG A 236 3.80 34.16 0.73
CA ARG A 236 5.19 34.60 0.92
C ARG A 236 6.07 34.36 -0.31
N ALA A 237 5.88 33.27 -1.01
CA ALA A 237 6.67 32.96 -2.21
C ALA A 237 6.31 33.92 -3.36
N LEU A 238 5.01 34.08 -3.62
CA LEU A 238 4.50 34.93 -4.69
C LEU A 238 4.85 36.41 -4.47
N ALA A 239 4.78 36.92 -3.24
CA ALA A 239 5.16 38.30 -2.91
C ALA A 239 6.62 38.65 -3.29
N ARG A 240 7.47 37.63 -3.46
CA ARG A 240 8.88 37.76 -3.87
C ARG A 240 9.12 37.33 -5.32
N GLY A 241 8.07 37.07 -6.11
CA GLY A 241 8.18 36.53 -7.46
C GLY A 241 8.78 35.12 -7.52
N GLY A 242 8.71 34.40 -6.39
CA GLY A 242 9.28 33.03 -6.26
C GLY A 242 8.32 31.92 -6.66
N LYS A 243 8.80 30.70 -6.50
CA LYS A 243 8.03 29.46 -6.72
C LYS A 243 7.94 28.67 -5.43
N VAL A 244 6.88 27.88 -5.27
CA VAL A 244 6.73 26.88 -4.19
C VAL A 244 6.99 25.51 -4.77
N LEU A 245 7.94 24.76 -4.19
CA LEU A 245 8.21 23.38 -4.53
C LEU A 245 7.71 22.51 -3.38
N ILE A 246 6.76 21.62 -3.69
CA ILE A 246 6.13 20.73 -2.72
C ILE A 246 6.46 19.28 -3.13
N PRO A 247 7.46 18.62 -2.50
CA PRO A 247 7.72 17.22 -2.75
C PRO A 247 6.57 16.38 -2.16
N THR A 248 6.00 15.50 -2.99
CA THR A 248 4.89 14.64 -2.57
C THR A 248 4.84 13.37 -3.42
N PHE A 249 4.25 12.31 -2.86
CA PHE A 249 3.89 11.14 -3.65
C PHE A 249 2.70 11.44 -4.56
N ALA A 250 2.62 10.74 -5.71
CA ALA A 250 1.57 10.94 -6.69
C ALA A 250 0.17 10.53 -6.18
N LEU A 251 0.11 9.58 -5.23
CA LEU A 251 -1.14 9.09 -4.65
C LEU A 251 -1.28 9.54 -3.18
N GLY A 252 -2.44 10.11 -2.85
CA GLY A 252 -2.79 10.60 -1.51
C GLY A 252 -2.47 12.07 -1.33
N ARG A 253 -1.30 12.42 -0.85
CA ARG A 253 -0.91 13.80 -0.49
C ARG A 253 -0.98 14.81 -1.66
N ALA A 254 -0.72 14.39 -2.90
CA ALA A 254 -0.84 15.27 -4.07
C ALA A 254 -2.28 15.76 -4.26
N GLN A 255 -3.27 14.88 -4.12
CA GLN A 255 -4.68 15.22 -4.25
C GLN A 255 -5.15 16.14 -3.12
N GLU A 256 -4.71 15.93 -1.89
CA GLU A 256 -5.01 16.83 -0.76
C GLU A 256 -4.48 18.23 -1.00
N ILE A 257 -3.23 18.37 -1.44
CA ILE A 257 -2.61 19.68 -1.71
C ILE A 257 -3.33 20.40 -2.85
N ILE A 258 -3.64 19.68 -3.95
CA ILE A 258 -4.41 20.26 -5.08
C ILE A 258 -5.79 20.74 -4.60
N TYR A 259 -6.47 19.94 -3.78
CA TYR A 259 -7.77 20.30 -3.24
C TYR A 259 -7.69 21.54 -2.33
N LEU A 260 -6.72 21.61 -1.42
CA LEU A 260 -6.53 22.78 -0.56
C LEU A 260 -6.17 24.03 -1.36
N LEU A 261 -5.32 23.92 -2.38
CA LEU A 261 -5.00 25.04 -3.28
C LEU A 261 -6.23 25.52 -4.05
N ALA A 262 -7.06 24.59 -4.56
CA ALA A 262 -8.30 24.94 -5.24
C ALA A 262 -9.25 25.71 -4.30
N GLN A 263 -9.43 25.25 -3.07
CA GLN A 263 -10.25 25.94 -2.07
C GLN A 263 -9.71 27.34 -1.73
N LEU A 264 -8.39 27.48 -1.55
CA LEU A 264 -7.77 28.76 -1.27
C LEU A 264 -7.96 29.75 -2.43
N ARG A 265 -7.86 29.27 -3.67
CA ARG A 265 -8.11 30.07 -4.88
C ARG A 265 -9.58 30.50 -4.98
N GLU A 266 -10.52 29.57 -4.79
CA GLU A 266 -11.96 29.86 -4.83
C GLU A 266 -12.39 30.93 -3.81
N ARG A 267 -11.74 30.97 -2.64
CA ARG A 267 -11.95 31.96 -1.59
C ARG A 267 -11.24 33.28 -1.88
N GLY A 268 -10.36 33.35 -2.88
CA GLY A 268 -9.52 34.53 -3.16
C GLY A 268 -8.36 34.74 -2.18
N ASP A 269 -8.02 33.71 -1.40
CA ASP A 269 -6.94 33.73 -0.43
C ASP A 269 -5.55 33.66 -1.08
N ILE A 270 -5.48 33.12 -2.32
CA ILE A 270 -4.31 33.09 -3.19
C ILE A 270 -4.73 33.51 -4.62
N PRO A 271 -3.83 34.12 -5.44
CA PRO A 271 -4.12 34.46 -6.83
C PRO A 271 -4.25 33.22 -7.73
N ASP A 272 -4.74 33.44 -8.97
CA ASP A 272 -4.83 32.42 -10.02
C ASP A 272 -3.46 31.88 -10.46
#